data_b6b09e873249005b9b597771b332e2b5
#
_entry.id   b6b09e873249005b9b597771b332e2b5
#
_cell.length_a   1.000
_cell.length_b   1.000
_cell.length_c   1.000
_cell.angle_alpha   90.00
_cell.angle_beta   90.00
_cell.angle_gamma   90.00
#
_symmetry.space_group_name_H-M   'P 1'
#
loop_
_entity.id
_entity.type
_entity.pdbx_description
1 polymer ?
#
loop_
_entity_poly.entity_id
_entity_poly.type
_entity_poly.pdbx_seq_one_letter_code
_entity_poly.pdbx_strand_id
1 'polypeptide(L)'
;MQMITSRQNRLLRFLLPRREYTTIVTIAGYLNVSEKTIQRDLRLLEQWLGQWRINVEKRAGAGVMLSAENIADLLHLDHLLVAECEEIDGVMNNARRVKIASQLLSETPNETSISKLSERYFISGASIVNDLRVIESWLAPLGLSLIRSPSGTHIEGSEGQVRQAMALLINGIINHNEPQGVVYSRLDPGSYKALVHYFGEEEVLFVQSLLLDMENELSWSLGEPYYVNIFTHILIMMYRNTHGNALSREEDQTRQYDENIFNVASQMIHKIEQRIAHTLPDDEVWFIYQYIISSGVAIDGQKDVSIISHMQASNEARLITWRLITVFSDIVDCDFSEDSALYDGLLVHIKPLINRCLLYTSDA
;
A
#
# COMPACT_ATOMS: atom_id res chain seq x y z
N MET A 1 7.62 -28.02 -9.49
CA MET A 1 8.24 -26.71 -9.74
C MET A 1 9.13 -26.39 -8.54
N GLN A 2 10.40 -26.11 -8.76
CA GLN A 2 11.31 -25.83 -7.64
C GLN A 2 11.02 -24.38 -7.18
N MET A 3 10.49 -24.22 -5.97
CA MET A 3 10.22 -22.90 -5.40
C MET A 3 11.54 -22.21 -5.04
N ILE A 4 11.67 -20.94 -5.38
CA ILE A 4 12.81 -20.10 -4.98
C ILE A 4 12.65 -19.65 -3.53
N THR A 5 13.76 -19.47 -2.82
CA THR A 5 13.73 -18.96 -1.44
C THR A 5 13.44 -17.46 -1.39
N SER A 6 12.91 -16.94 -0.27
CA SER A 6 12.67 -15.50 -0.07
C SER A 6 13.93 -14.65 -0.34
N ARG A 7 15.12 -15.14 0.00
CA ARG A 7 16.39 -14.46 -0.31
C ARG A 7 16.67 -14.43 -1.81
N GLN A 8 16.41 -15.52 -2.52
CA GLN A 8 16.57 -15.62 -3.98
C GLN A 8 15.57 -14.72 -4.70
N ASN A 9 14.34 -14.63 -4.23
CA ASN A 9 13.34 -13.69 -4.74
C ASN A 9 13.83 -12.23 -4.55
N ARG A 10 14.28 -11.84 -3.35
CA ARG A 10 14.87 -10.51 -3.10
C ARG A 10 16.08 -10.23 -3.99
N LEU A 11 16.91 -11.23 -4.25
CA LEU A 11 18.06 -11.10 -5.16
C LEU A 11 17.60 -10.80 -6.59
N LEU A 12 16.60 -11.51 -7.10
CA LEU A 12 16.05 -11.29 -8.44
C LEU A 12 15.40 -9.89 -8.54
N ARG A 13 14.59 -9.50 -7.59
CA ARG A 13 13.97 -8.16 -7.56
C ARG A 13 14.99 -7.04 -7.44
N PHE A 14 16.12 -7.26 -6.80
CA PHE A 14 17.22 -6.31 -6.78
C PHE A 14 17.89 -6.17 -8.14
N LEU A 15 18.06 -7.25 -8.90
CA LEU A 15 18.72 -7.26 -10.20
C LEU A 15 17.79 -6.85 -11.36
N LEU A 16 16.50 -7.17 -11.28
CA LEU A 16 15.54 -7.05 -12.38
C LEU A 16 15.41 -5.63 -12.95
N PRO A 17 15.29 -4.57 -12.11
CA PRO A 17 15.20 -3.19 -12.61
C PRO A 17 16.55 -2.62 -13.08
N ARG A 18 17.66 -3.34 -12.82
CA ARG A 18 19.00 -2.89 -13.16
C ARG A 18 19.41 -3.42 -14.52
N ARG A 19 19.69 -2.52 -15.44
CA ARG A 19 20.18 -2.85 -16.79
C ARG A 19 21.70 -2.72 -16.91
N GLU A 20 22.37 -2.71 -15.79
CA GLU A 20 23.82 -2.61 -15.69
C GLU A 20 24.40 -3.70 -14.78
N TYR A 21 25.67 -4.03 -15.01
CA TYR A 21 26.34 -5.04 -14.19
C TYR A 21 26.48 -4.55 -12.75
N THR A 22 26.05 -5.38 -11.81
CA THR A 22 26.15 -5.10 -10.38
C THR A 22 27.09 -6.07 -9.71
N THR A 23 28.04 -5.55 -8.91
CA THR A 23 29.06 -6.38 -8.27
C THR A 23 28.47 -7.29 -7.19
N ILE A 24 29.09 -8.45 -6.99
CA ILE A 24 28.69 -9.40 -5.94
C ILE A 24 28.77 -8.76 -4.55
N VAL A 25 29.75 -7.88 -4.33
CA VAL A 25 29.91 -7.12 -3.07
C VAL A 25 28.70 -6.22 -2.81
N THR A 26 28.24 -5.48 -3.83
CA THR A 26 27.06 -4.61 -3.72
C THR A 26 25.81 -5.42 -3.40
N ILE A 27 25.62 -6.55 -4.07
CA ILE A 27 24.47 -7.45 -3.85
C ILE A 27 24.52 -8.03 -2.43
N ALA A 28 25.70 -8.50 -2.00
CA ALA A 28 25.92 -9.07 -0.68
C ALA A 28 25.64 -8.04 0.44
N GLY A 29 26.08 -6.79 0.25
CA GLY A 29 25.78 -5.67 1.16
C GLY A 29 24.27 -5.38 1.25
N TYR A 30 23.58 -5.30 0.11
CA TYR A 30 22.13 -5.05 0.07
C TYR A 30 21.32 -6.16 0.77
N LEU A 31 21.68 -7.43 0.59
CA LEU A 31 20.99 -8.58 1.17
C LEU A 31 21.49 -8.94 2.58
N ASN A 32 22.52 -8.26 3.07
CA ASN A 32 23.19 -8.53 4.34
C ASN A 32 23.64 -9.99 4.51
N VAL A 33 24.33 -10.52 3.49
CA VAL A 33 24.86 -11.89 3.46
C VAL A 33 26.28 -11.92 2.88
N SER A 34 26.97 -13.06 2.99
CA SER A 34 28.31 -13.22 2.42
C SER A 34 28.28 -13.30 0.89
N GLU A 35 29.34 -12.84 0.22
CA GLU A 35 29.51 -12.99 -1.24
C GLU A 35 29.41 -14.44 -1.70
N LYS A 36 29.90 -15.38 -0.90
CA LYS A 36 29.82 -16.82 -1.17
C LYS A 36 28.37 -17.31 -1.20
N THR A 37 27.51 -16.71 -0.34
CA THR A 37 26.07 -16.99 -0.32
C THR A 37 25.41 -16.51 -1.61
N ILE A 38 25.73 -15.28 -2.07
CA ILE A 38 25.21 -14.74 -3.34
C ILE A 38 25.65 -15.59 -4.53
N GLN A 39 26.92 -15.99 -4.59
CA GLN A 39 27.42 -16.86 -5.67
C GLN A 39 26.70 -18.21 -5.72
N ARG A 40 26.36 -18.78 -4.56
CA ARG A 40 25.58 -20.03 -4.47
C ARG A 40 24.15 -19.82 -4.95
N ASP A 41 23.51 -18.74 -4.51
CA ASP A 41 22.12 -18.42 -4.89
C ASP A 41 22.02 -18.15 -6.40
N LEU A 42 22.95 -17.39 -6.98
CA LEU A 42 23.00 -17.14 -8.43
C LEU A 42 23.12 -18.43 -9.26
N ARG A 43 23.93 -19.41 -8.81
CA ARG A 43 24.02 -20.70 -9.51
C ARG A 43 22.70 -21.48 -9.52
N LEU A 44 21.96 -21.45 -8.41
CA LEU A 44 20.66 -22.09 -8.31
C LEU A 44 19.63 -21.37 -9.17
N LEU A 45 19.69 -20.04 -9.17
CA LEU A 45 18.79 -19.19 -9.97
C LEU A 45 19.05 -19.31 -11.47
N GLU A 46 20.28 -19.51 -11.94
CA GLU A 46 20.57 -19.73 -13.36
C GLU A 46 19.76 -20.90 -13.94
N GLN A 47 19.68 -22.01 -13.19
CA GLN A 47 18.89 -23.17 -13.62
C GLN A 47 17.39 -22.86 -13.63
N TRP A 48 16.92 -22.13 -12.64
CA TRP A 48 15.52 -21.74 -12.53
C TRP A 48 15.12 -20.73 -13.58
N LEU A 49 15.93 -19.69 -13.83
CA LEU A 49 15.70 -18.64 -14.83
C LEU A 49 15.73 -19.16 -16.27
N GLY A 50 16.50 -20.21 -16.56
CA GLY A 50 16.56 -20.84 -17.86
C GLY A 50 15.19 -21.33 -18.39
N GLN A 51 14.25 -21.65 -17.47
CA GLN A 51 12.87 -22.03 -17.83
C GLN A 51 12.08 -20.84 -18.41
N TRP A 52 12.49 -19.61 -18.10
CA TRP A 52 11.85 -18.36 -18.50
C TRP A 52 12.64 -17.62 -19.59
N ARG A 53 13.65 -18.29 -20.24
CA ARG A 53 14.53 -17.70 -21.24
C ARG A 53 15.31 -16.48 -20.76
N ILE A 54 15.58 -16.41 -19.44
CA ILE A 54 16.32 -15.35 -18.79
C ILE A 54 17.69 -15.88 -18.39
N ASN A 55 18.73 -15.14 -18.71
CA ASN A 55 20.12 -15.48 -18.45
C ASN A 55 20.71 -14.58 -17.37
N VAL A 56 21.63 -15.15 -16.56
CA VAL A 56 22.47 -14.39 -15.65
C VAL A 56 23.82 -14.16 -16.34
N GLU A 57 23.99 -12.97 -16.89
CA GLU A 57 25.27 -12.58 -17.49
C GLU A 57 26.29 -12.25 -16.39
N LYS A 58 27.49 -12.78 -16.54
CA LYS A 58 28.61 -12.54 -15.62
C LYS A 58 29.77 -11.91 -16.39
N ARG A 59 30.24 -10.77 -15.89
CA ARG A 59 31.41 -10.07 -16.46
C ARG A 59 32.46 -9.90 -15.40
N ALA A 60 33.67 -10.38 -15.70
CA ALA A 60 34.78 -10.27 -14.78
C ALA A 60 35.08 -8.81 -14.44
N GLY A 61 35.16 -8.50 -13.13
CA GLY A 61 35.37 -7.13 -12.64
C GLY A 61 34.16 -6.21 -12.64
N ALA A 62 33.08 -6.53 -13.39
CA ALA A 62 31.87 -5.72 -13.46
C ALA A 62 30.72 -6.30 -12.60
N GLY A 63 30.62 -7.62 -12.48
CA GLY A 63 29.58 -8.27 -11.70
C GLY A 63 28.60 -9.09 -12.53
N VAL A 64 27.32 -9.02 -12.18
CA VAL A 64 26.24 -9.80 -12.79
C VAL A 64 25.08 -8.90 -13.24
N MET A 65 24.36 -9.32 -14.29
CA MET A 65 23.18 -8.66 -14.83
C MET A 65 22.19 -9.72 -15.30
N LEU A 66 20.89 -9.46 -15.23
CA LEU A 66 19.86 -10.28 -15.85
C LEU A 66 19.64 -9.82 -17.30
N SER A 67 19.62 -10.75 -18.23
CA SER A 67 19.32 -10.49 -19.66
C SER A 67 18.30 -11.48 -20.19
N ALA A 68 17.48 -11.05 -21.15
CA ALA A 68 16.56 -11.87 -21.88
C ALA A 68 16.52 -11.42 -23.35
N GLU A 69 16.23 -12.37 -24.26
CA GLU A 69 16.05 -12.04 -25.69
C GLU A 69 14.81 -11.17 -25.93
N ASN A 70 13.79 -11.33 -25.10
CA ASN A 70 12.56 -10.56 -25.15
C ASN A 70 12.30 -9.88 -23.79
N ILE A 71 12.02 -8.60 -23.83
CA ILE A 71 11.68 -7.81 -22.64
C ILE A 71 10.42 -8.32 -21.93
N ALA A 72 9.49 -8.93 -22.68
CA ALA A 72 8.30 -9.55 -22.15
C ALA A 72 8.62 -10.68 -21.15
N ASP A 73 9.75 -11.39 -21.31
CA ASP A 73 10.17 -12.45 -20.41
C ASP A 73 10.61 -11.87 -19.06
N LEU A 74 11.27 -10.69 -19.04
CA LEU A 74 11.64 -9.98 -17.80
C LEU A 74 10.40 -9.41 -17.10
N LEU A 75 9.44 -8.88 -17.85
CA LEU A 75 8.18 -8.39 -17.30
C LEU A 75 7.33 -9.54 -16.72
N HIS A 76 7.32 -10.68 -17.41
CA HIS A 76 6.65 -11.86 -16.90
C HIS A 76 7.30 -12.39 -15.62
N LEU A 77 8.65 -12.38 -15.56
CA LEU A 77 9.38 -12.71 -14.34
C LEU A 77 9.03 -11.75 -13.20
N ASP A 78 8.95 -10.44 -13.47
CA ASP A 78 8.57 -9.46 -12.45
C ASP A 78 7.17 -9.75 -11.88
N HIS A 79 6.20 -10.04 -12.74
CA HIS A 79 4.86 -10.48 -12.34
C HIS A 79 4.87 -11.75 -11.48
N LEU A 80 5.67 -12.74 -11.86
CA LEU A 80 5.81 -13.98 -11.07
C LEU A 80 6.46 -13.72 -9.71
N LEU A 81 7.49 -12.87 -9.66
CA LEU A 81 8.15 -12.50 -8.42
C LEU A 81 7.25 -11.66 -7.51
N VAL A 82 6.35 -10.86 -8.07
CA VAL A 82 5.31 -10.14 -7.31
C VAL A 82 4.28 -11.13 -6.76
N ALA A 83 3.81 -12.08 -7.57
CA ALA A 83 2.89 -13.12 -7.11
C ALA A 83 3.52 -14.03 -6.02
N GLU A 84 4.84 -14.36 -6.14
CA GLU A 84 5.58 -15.07 -5.08
C GLU A 84 5.92 -14.15 -3.88
N CYS A 85 5.85 -12.82 -4.02
CA CYS A 85 5.96 -11.88 -2.90
C CYS A 85 4.73 -11.92 -1.97
N GLU A 86 3.59 -12.40 -2.44
CA GLU A 86 2.46 -12.73 -1.56
C GLU A 86 2.82 -13.84 -0.57
N GLU A 87 3.78 -14.72 -0.90
CA GLU A 87 4.42 -15.64 0.09
C GLU A 87 5.42 -14.94 1.03
N ILE A 88 5.92 -13.75 0.68
CA ILE A 88 6.88 -12.99 1.52
C ILE A 88 6.15 -12.20 2.60
N ASP A 89 4.87 -11.99 2.50
CA ASP A 89 4.10 -11.42 3.60
C ASP A 89 3.85 -12.49 4.68
N GLY A 90 4.93 -12.83 5.38
CA GLY A 90 4.92 -13.86 6.42
C GLY A 90 3.91 -13.59 7.55
N VAL A 91 3.28 -12.42 7.53
CA VAL A 91 2.12 -12.06 8.34
C VAL A 91 0.86 -12.61 7.69
N MET A 92 0.59 -12.32 6.42
CA MET A 92 -0.64 -12.72 5.70
C MET A 92 -0.81 -14.23 5.58
N ASN A 93 0.27 -14.96 5.40
CA ASN A 93 0.26 -16.44 5.28
C ASN A 93 0.00 -17.18 6.61
N ASN A 94 -0.22 -16.46 7.71
CA ASN A 94 -0.50 -17.06 9.00
C ASN A 94 -1.62 -16.31 9.72
N ALA A 95 -2.81 -16.90 9.75
CA ALA A 95 -4.01 -16.31 10.38
C ALA A 95 -3.78 -15.86 11.83
N ARG A 96 -2.86 -16.50 12.57
CA ARG A 96 -2.50 -16.09 13.92
C ARG A 96 -1.70 -14.78 13.90
N ARG A 97 -0.71 -14.65 13.01
CA ARG A 97 0.10 -13.42 12.87
C ARG A 97 -0.77 -12.25 12.43
N VAL A 98 -1.69 -12.48 11.51
CA VAL A 98 -2.70 -11.49 11.11
C VAL A 98 -3.48 -11.01 12.33
N LYS A 99 -3.98 -11.91 13.17
CA LYS A 99 -4.73 -11.56 14.38
C LYS A 99 -3.86 -10.80 15.40
N ILE A 100 -2.60 -11.21 15.60
CA ILE A 100 -1.68 -10.52 16.51
C ILE A 100 -1.35 -9.12 15.95
N ALA A 101 -1.04 -8.98 14.67
CA ALA A 101 -0.76 -7.68 14.05
C ALA A 101 -1.99 -6.75 14.13
N SER A 102 -3.19 -7.27 13.81
CA SER A 102 -4.44 -6.53 13.93
C SER A 102 -4.68 -6.03 15.35
N GLN A 103 -4.44 -6.89 16.35
CA GLN A 103 -4.59 -6.52 17.76
C GLN A 103 -3.61 -5.42 18.15
N LEU A 104 -2.31 -5.57 17.82
CA LEU A 104 -1.29 -4.58 18.17
C LEU A 104 -1.56 -3.23 17.51
N LEU A 105 -1.96 -3.20 16.23
CA LEU A 105 -2.33 -1.98 15.50
C LEU A 105 -3.58 -1.31 16.11
N SER A 106 -4.58 -2.11 16.50
CA SER A 106 -5.82 -1.60 17.09
C SER A 106 -5.61 -1.03 18.49
N GLU A 107 -4.79 -1.69 19.31
CA GLU A 107 -4.55 -1.34 20.70
C GLU A 107 -3.49 -0.24 20.87
N THR A 108 -2.62 0.01 19.85
CA THR A 108 -1.57 1.04 19.97
C THR A 108 -2.17 2.43 20.26
N PRO A 109 -1.57 3.24 21.16
CA PRO A 109 -0.26 3.06 21.79
C PRO A 109 -0.26 2.18 23.08
N ASN A 110 -1.36 1.52 23.41
CA ASN A 110 -1.44 0.69 24.61
C ASN A 110 -0.56 -0.55 24.47
N GLU A 111 0.11 -0.90 25.57
CA GLU A 111 1.00 -2.04 25.64
C GLU A 111 0.26 -3.36 25.91
N THR A 112 0.68 -4.43 25.24
CA THR A 112 0.21 -5.79 25.54
C THR A 112 1.37 -6.71 25.86
N SER A 113 1.25 -7.55 26.90
CA SER A 113 2.34 -8.43 27.29
C SER A 113 2.38 -9.73 26.46
N ILE A 114 3.57 -10.32 26.32
CA ILE A 114 3.75 -11.64 25.70
C ILE A 114 2.89 -12.70 26.41
N SER A 115 2.73 -12.61 27.74
CA SER A 115 1.89 -13.53 28.51
C SER A 115 0.42 -13.42 28.08
N LYS A 116 -0.12 -12.19 27.96
CA LYS A 116 -1.50 -11.97 27.47
C LYS A 116 -1.71 -12.52 26.08
N LEU A 117 -0.75 -12.29 25.16
CA LEU A 117 -0.80 -12.85 23.80
C LEU A 117 -0.73 -14.38 23.82
N SER A 118 0.17 -14.95 24.65
CA SER A 118 0.33 -16.39 24.83
C SER A 118 -0.96 -17.06 25.32
N GLU A 119 -1.60 -16.49 26.32
CA GLU A 119 -2.88 -16.94 26.86
C GLU A 119 -4.02 -16.80 25.84
N ARG A 120 -4.13 -15.64 25.19
CA ARG A 120 -5.19 -15.37 24.21
C ARG A 120 -5.15 -16.30 23.00
N TYR A 121 -3.95 -16.63 22.51
CA TYR A 121 -3.75 -17.46 21.31
C TYR A 121 -3.39 -18.92 21.63
N PHE A 122 -3.34 -19.31 22.88
CA PHE A 122 -3.05 -20.67 23.37
C PHE A 122 -1.72 -21.25 22.81
N ILE A 123 -0.66 -20.43 22.81
CA ILE A 123 0.68 -20.81 22.34
C ILE A 123 1.77 -20.38 23.30
N SER A 124 2.96 -20.97 23.15
CA SER A 124 4.11 -20.60 24.00
C SER A 124 4.58 -19.15 23.79
N GLY A 125 5.12 -18.52 24.83
CA GLY A 125 5.74 -17.21 24.71
C GLY A 125 6.84 -17.15 23.67
N ALA A 126 7.62 -18.24 23.50
CA ALA A 126 8.63 -18.33 22.44
C ALA A 126 8.02 -18.26 21.03
N SER A 127 6.85 -18.88 20.84
CA SER A 127 6.12 -18.79 19.57
C SER A 127 5.62 -17.35 19.31
N ILE A 128 5.11 -16.67 20.35
CA ILE A 128 4.72 -15.24 20.25
C ILE A 128 5.94 -14.40 19.87
N VAL A 129 7.09 -14.57 20.53
CA VAL A 129 8.31 -13.82 20.19
C VAL A 129 8.72 -14.02 18.74
N ASN A 130 8.60 -15.23 18.21
CA ASN A 130 8.90 -15.50 16.80
C ASN A 130 7.89 -14.81 15.85
N ASP A 131 6.58 -14.84 16.19
CA ASP A 131 5.56 -14.16 15.40
C ASP A 131 5.76 -12.63 15.43
N LEU A 132 6.11 -12.06 16.59
CA LEU A 132 6.41 -10.65 16.75
C LEU A 132 7.61 -10.20 15.89
N ARG A 133 8.64 -11.05 15.68
CA ARG A 133 9.76 -10.72 14.78
C ARG A 133 9.32 -10.61 13.33
N VAL A 134 8.41 -11.49 12.90
CA VAL A 134 7.88 -11.43 11.53
C VAL A 134 7.00 -10.19 11.36
N ILE A 135 6.17 -9.86 12.35
CA ILE A 135 5.35 -8.65 12.34
C ILE A 135 6.24 -7.40 12.32
N GLU A 136 7.29 -7.35 13.13
CA GLU A 136 8.27 -6.25 13.15
C GLU A 136 8.91 -6.03 11.78
N SER A 137 9.30 -7.12 11.09
CA SER A 137 9.86 -7.03 9.73
C SER A 137 8.84 -6.52 8.71
N TRP A 138 7.55 -6.79 8.91
CA TRP A 138 6.46 -6.30 8.06
C TRP A 138 6.15 -4.82 8.34
N LEU A 139 6.23 -4.36 9.59
CA LEU A 139 5.98 -2.98 9.99
C LEU A 139 7.11 -2.01 9.59
N ALA A 140 8.35 -2.47 9.56
CA ALA A 140 9.52 -1.62 9.33
C ALA A 140 9.49 -0.82 8.01
N PRO A 141 9.09 -1.38 6.85
CA PRO A 141 8.96 -0.61 5.62
C PRO A 141 7.87 0.46 5.65
N LEU A 142 6.93 0.37 6.60
CA LEU A 142 5.85 1.33 6.82
C LEU A 142 6.25 2.47 7.77
N GLY A 143 7.51 2.50 8.20
CA GLY A 143 8.02 3.47 9.18
C GLY A 143 7.53 3.22 10.61
N LEU A 144 6.99 2.03 10.91
CA LEU A 144 6.54 1.61 12.23
C LEU A 144 7.57 0.76 12.93
N SER A 145 7.70 0.94 14.23
CA SER A 145 8.60 0.18 15.10
C SER A 145 7.82 -0.62 16.15
N LEU A 146 8.29 -1.84 16.45
CA LEU A 146 7.74 -2.65 17.52
C LEU A 146 8.58 -2.47 18.79
N ILE A 147 8.08 -1.71 19.73
CA ILE A 147 8.75 -1.40 21.01
C ILE A 147 8.43 -2.48 22.03
N ARG A 148 9.48 -2.95 22.69
CA ARG A 148 9.38 -3.93 23.79
C ARG A 148 9.87 -3.30 25.07
N SER A 149 8.99 -3.26 26.08
CA SER A 149 9.25 -2.74 27.42
C SER A 149 9.00 -3.82 28.49
N PRO A 150 9.39 -3.59 29.73
CA PRO A 150 9.01 -4.49 30.84
C PRO A 150 7.49 -4.59 31.06
N SER A 151 6.72 -3.56 30.68
CA SER A 151 5.25 -3.51 30.77
C SER A 151 4.56 -4.22 29.61
N GLY A 152 5.22 -4.33 28.44
CA GLY A 152 4.63 -5.01 27.29
C GLY A 152 5.27 -4.64 25.96
N THR A 153 4.49 -4.86 24.92
CA THR A 153 4.87 -4.59 23.53
C THR A 153 3.80 -3.70 22.90
N HIS A 154 4.20 -2.66 22.18
CA HIS A 154 3.31 -1.80 21.40
C HIS A 154 3.98 -1.39 20.07
N ILE A 155 3.21 -0.83 19.17
CA ILE A 155 3.69 -0.25 17.92
C ILE A 155 3.89 1.25 18.13
N GLU A 156 5.03 1.77 17.71
CA GLU A 156 5.38 3.19 17.70
C GLU A 156 5.49 3.71 16.27
N GLY A 157 4.93 4.90 16.04
CA GLY A 157 4.92 5.61 14.77
C GLY A 157 3.81 6.65 14.73
N SER A 158 3.68 7.39 13.63
CA SER A 158 2.60 8.36 13.46
C SER A 158 1.24 7.67 13.28
N GLU A 159 0.16 8.36 13.62
CA GLU A 159 -1.20 7.83 13.45
C GLU A 159 -1.49 7.52 11.96
N GLY A 160 -0.97 8.33 11.03
CA GLY A 160 -1.08 8.08 9.59
C GLY A 160 -0.45 6.74 9.18
N GLN A 161 0.76 6.44 9.70
CA GLN A 161 1.45 5.15 9.45
C GLN A 161 0.69 3.96 10.05
N VAL A 162 0.13 4.11 11.25
CA VAL A 162 -0.70 3.08 11.88
C VAL A 162 -1.93 2.79 11.03
N ARG A 163 -2.65 3.82 10.57
CA ARG A 163 -3.83 3.67 9.70
C ARG A 163 -3.47 3.03 8.36
N GLN A 164 -2.33 3.38 7.79
CA GLN A 164 -1.82 2.74 6.58
C GLN A 164 -1.57 1.25 6.79
N ALA A 165 -0.90 0.87 7.86
CA ALA A 165 -0.65 -0.53 8.19
C ALA A 165 -1.95 -1.32 8.41
N MET A 166 -2.95 -0.72 9.09
CA MET A 166 -4.28 -1.32 9.25
C MET A 166 -4.97 -1.53 7.89
N ALA A 167 -4.95 -0.54 7.00
CA ALA A 167 -5.54 -0.65 5.67
C ALA A 167 -4.87 -1.74 4.83
N LEU A 168 -3.54 -1.83 4.84
CA LEU A 168 -2.81 -2.88 4.15
C LEU A 168 -3.15 -4.28 4.71
N LEU A 169 -3.26 -4.41 6.04
CA LEU A 169 -3.64 -5.67 6.67
C LEU A 169 -5.05 -6.10 6.24
N ILE A 170 -6.02 -5.19 6.26
CA ILE A 170 -7.41 -5.45 5.88
C ILE A 170 -7.50 -5.79 4.40
N ASN A 171 -6.85 -5.03 3.52
CA ASN A 171 -6.81 -5.32 2.08
C ASN A 171 -6.16 -6.68 1.79
N GLY A 172 -5.11 -7.05 2.51
CA GLY A 172 -4.52 -8.38 2.44
C GLY A 172 -5.53 -9.47 2.80
N ILE A 173 -6.31 -9.29 3.86
CA ILE A 173 -7.36 -10.24 4.28
C ILE A 173 -8.48 -10.33 3.24
N ILE A 174 -8.90 -9.22 2.67
CA ILE A 174 -9.90 -9.17 1.60
C ILE A 174 -9.43 -10.01 0.41
N ASN A 175 -8.21 -9.80 -0.06
CA ASN A 175 -7.64 -10.48 -1.22
C ASN A 175 -7.43 -11.99 -1.01
N HIS A 176 -7.26 -12.45 0.24
CA HIS A 176 -7.10 -13.86 0.58
C HIS A 176 -8.43 -14.61 0.77
N ASN A 177 -9.56 -13.91 0.84
CA ASN A 177 -10.87 -14.54 1.00
C ASN A 177 -11.54 -14.72 -0.36
N GLU A 178 -11.84 -15.99 -0.74
CA GLU A 178 -12.67 -16.26 -1.92
C GLU A 178 -14.09 -15.67 -1.73
N PRO A 179 -14.64 -14.98 -2.73
CA PRO A 179 -15.97 -14.42 -2.65
C PRO A 179 -17.03 -15.52 -2.56
N GLN A 180 -17.70 -15.64 -1.44
CA GLN A 180 -18.83 -16.58 -1.25
C GLN A 180 -20.10 -15.84 -0.90
N GLY A 181 -21.12 -15.97 -1.75
CA GLY A 181 -22.46 -15.48 -1.50
C GLY A 181 -22.87 -14.22 -2.27
N VAL A 182 -24.17 -13.90 -2.23
CA VAL A 182 -24.75 -12.68 -2.82
C VAL A 182 -24.95 -11.67 -1.68
N VAL A 183 -24.37 -10.48 -1.83
CA VAL A 183 -24.56 -9.37 -0.89
C VAL A 183 -25.19 -8.20 -1.65
N TYR A 184 -26.19 -7.56 -1.06
CA TYR A 184 -26.79 -6.33 -1.59
C TYR A 184 -25.90 -5.12 -1.22
N SER A 185 -24.66 -5.14 -1.69
CA SER A 185 -23.66 -4.09 -1.48
C SER A 185 -22.87 -3.89 -2.76
N ARG A 186 -22.34 -2.69 -2.96
CA ARG A 186 -21.39 -2.41 -4.03
C ARG A 186 -20.04 -3.07 -3.75
N LEU A 187 -19.72 -3.36 -2.49
CA LEU A 187 -18.57 -4.16 -2.12
C LEU A 187 -18.78 -5.61 -2.59
N ASP A 188 -17.72 -6.24 -3.08
CA ASP A 188 -17.76 -7.69 -3.30
C ASP A 188 -18.00 -8.44 -1.97
N PRO A 189 -18.54 -9.67 -2.02
CA PRO A 189 -18.89 -10.41 -0.80
C PRO A 189 -17.74 -10.66 0.16
N GLY A 190 -16.50 -10.80 -0.35
CA GLY A 190 -15.30 -11.01 0.45
C GLY A 190 -14.92 -9.74 1.23
N SER A 191 -14.88 -8.61 0.54
CA SER A 191 -14.64 -7.28 1.13
C SER A 191 -15.69 -6.94 2.19
N TYR A 192 -16.98 -7.11 1.86
CA TYR A 192 -18.06 -6.85 2.80
C TYR A 192 -17.93 -7.66 4.09
N LYS A 193 -17.72 -8.97 3.96
CA LYS A 193 -17.58 -9.88 5.10
C LYS A 193 -16.37 -9.55 5.97
N ALA A 194 -15.24 -9.20 5.35
CA ALA A 194 -14.04 -8.81 6.08
C ALA A 194 -14.26 -7.51 6.86
N LEU A 195 -14.84 -6.49 6.23
CA LEU A 195 -15.11 -5.20 6.87
C LEU A 195 -16.13 -5.33 8.00
N VAL A 196 -17.22 -6.10 7.81
CA VAL A 196 -18.19 -6.41 8.87
C VAL A 196 -17.54 -7.14 10.04
N HIS A 197 -16.63 -8.07 9.76
CA HIS A 197 -15.92 -8.79 10.82
C HIS A 197 -15.07 -7.88 11.72
N TYR A 198 -14.42 -6.85 11.12
CA TYR A 198 -13.53 -5.95 11.85
C TYR A 198 -14.23 -4.76 12.50
N PHE A 199 -15.23 -4.19 11.85
CA PHE A 199 -15.85 -2.92 12.25
C PHE A 199 -17.31 -3.05 12.68
N GLY A 200 -17.95 -4.18 12.38
CA GLY A 200 -19.38 -4.38 12.62
C GLY A 200 -20.25 -3.96 11.44
N GLU A 201 -21.42 -4.58 11.35
CA GLU A 201 -22.34 -4.38 10.22
C GLU A 201 -22.92 -2.96 10.19
N GLU A 202 -23.24 -2.41 11.35
CA GLU A 202 -23.82 -1.07 11.46
C GLU A 202 -22.88 0.01 10.92
N GLU A 203 -21.58 -0.08 11.21
CA GLU A 203 -20.59 0.88 10.74
C GLU A 203 -20.35 0.73 9.22
N VAL A 204 -20.34 -0.50 8.72
CA VAL A 204 -20.23 -0.78 7.28
C VAL A 204 -21.40 -0.19 6.52
N LEU A 205 -22.64 -0.40 6.99
CA LEU A 205 -23.85 0.17 6.38
C LEU A 205 -23.88 1.70 6.45
N PHE A 206 -23.42 2.27 7.56
CA PHE A 206 -23.29 3.72 7.72
C PHE A 206 -22.33 4.32 6.69
N VAL A 207 -21.13 3.76 6.54
CA VAL A 207 -20.14 4.25 5.56
C VAL A 207 -20.65 4.04 4.13
N GLN A 208 -21.35 2.96 3.84
CA GLN A 208 -21.97 2.75 2.54
C GLN A 208 -22.98 3.86 2.20
N SER A 209 -23.83 4.24 3.15
CA SER A 209 -24.77 5.37 2.98
C SER A 209 -24.04 6.70 2.82
N LEU A 210 -22.99 6.92 3.62
CA LEU A 210 -22.18 8.14 3.59
C LEU A 210 -21.52 8.36 2.22
N LEU A 211 -20.96 7.30 1.64
CA LEU A 211 -20.34 7.37 0.30
C LEU A 211 -21.39 7.54 -0.82
N LEU A 212 -22.55 6.94 -0.69
CA LEU A 212 -23.66 7.14 -1.63
C LEU A 212 -24.13 8.60 -1.64
N ASP A 213 -24.27 9.21 -0.46
CA ASP A 213 -24.60 10.63 -0.32
C ASP A 213 -23.55 11.53 -0.99
N MET A 214 -22.27 11.24 -0.76
CA MET A 214 -21.16 11.95 -1.37
C MET A 214 -21.19 11.84 -2.91
N GLU A 215 -21.38 10.64 -3.45
CA GLU A 215 -21.46 10.41 -4.90
C GLU A 215 -22.63 11.18 -5.53
N ASN A 216 -23.78 11.23 -4.85
CA ASN A 216 -24.95 11.97 -5.30
C ASN A 216 -24.68 13.48 -5.29
N GLU A 217 -24.06 14.02 -4.24
CA GLU A 217 -23.78 15.45 -4.11
C GLU A 217 -22.74 15.93 -5.13
N LEU A 218 -21.70 15.15 -5.35
CA LEU A 218 -20.68 15.44 -6.36
C LEU A 218 -21.11 15.07 -7.79
N SER A 219 -22.24 14.40 -7.96
CA SER A 219 -22.73 13.88 -9.25
C SER A 219 -21.71 13.01 -9.98
N TRP A 220 -20.92 12.25 -9.27
CA TRP A 220 -19.97 11.30 -9.82
C TRP A 220 -19.95 10.00 -9.03
N SER A 221 -19.49 8.89 -9.65
CA SER A 221 -19.33 7.59 -8.99
C SER A 221 -17.86 7.23 -8.84
N LEU A 222 -17.50 6.75 -7.65
CA LEU A 222 -16.17 6.22 -7.39
C LEU A 222 -15.95 4.91 -8.17
N GLY A 223 -14.86 4.83 -8.95
CA GLY A 223 -14.44 3.57 -9.58
C GLY A 223 -13.70 2.65 -8.60
N GLU A 224 -13.63 1.35 -8.95
CA GLU A 224 -12.70 0.43 -8.26
C GLU A 224 -11.25 0.68 -8.74
N PRO A 225 -10.24 0.56 -7.88
CA PRO A 225 -10.28 0.13 -6.45
C PRO A 225 -10.54 1.29 -5.46
N TYR A 226 -10.83 2.50 -5.93
CA TYR A 226 -10.91 3.71 -5.07
C TYR A 226 -12.05 3.63 -4.07
N TYR A 227 -13.18 3.04 -4.47
CA TYR A 227 -14.34 2.87 -3.59
C TYR A 227 -14.00 2.03 -2.34
N VAL A 228 -13.40 0.86 -2.52
CA VAL A 228 -13.00 -0.01 -1.40
C VAL A 228 -11.95 0.67 -0.53
N ASN A 229 -11.02 1.40 -1.15
CA ASN A 229 -9.97 2.10 -0.42
C ASN A 229 -10.53 3.20 0.49
N ILE A 230 -11.31 4.15 -0.04
CA ILE A 230 -11.89 5.23 0.79
C ILE A 230 -12.83 4.65 1.86
N PHE A 231 -13.60 3.63 1.51
CA PHE A 231 -14.49 2.92 2.42
C PHE A 231 -13.72 2.38 3.64
N THR A 232 -12.64 1.63 3.37
CA THR A 232 -11.79 1.05 4.40
C THR A 232 -11.13 2.12 5.28
N HIS A 233 -10.65 3.21 4.67
CA HIS A 233 -10.00 4.28 5.40
C HIS A 233 -10.98 5.08 6.29
N ILE A 234 -12.22 5.29 5.86
CA ILE A 234 -13.24 5.92 6.71
C ILE A 234 -13.54 5.04 7.93
N LEU A 235 -13.70 3.74 7.74
CA LEU A 235 -13.92 2.81 8.85
C LEU A 235 -12.76 2.82 9.85
N ILE A 236 -11.52 2.79 9.37
CA ILE A 236 -10.32 2.86 10.21
C ILE A 236 -10.29 4.19 10.96
N MET A 237 -10.56 5.31 10.27
CA MET A 237 -10.61 6.63 10.89
C MET A 237 -11.64 6.69 12.03
N MET A 238 -12.87 6.24 11.78
CA MET A 238 -13.92 6.17 12.79
C MET A 238 -13.48 5.33 14.00
N TYR A 239 -12.96 4.15 13.73
CA TYR A 239 -12.48 3.23 14.77
C TYR A 239 -11.35 3.86 15.61
N ARG A 240 -10.34 4.44 14.96
CA ARG A 240 -9.19 5.03 15.64
C ARG A 240 -9.58 6.25 16.48
N ASN A 241 -10.45 7.13 15.96
CA ASN A 241 -10.91 8.30 16.70
C ASN A 241 -11.76 7.93 17.93
N THR A 242 -12.62 6.90 17.84
CA THR A 242 -13.37 6.41 19.01
C THR A 242 -12.48 5.82 20.09
N HIS A 243 -11.24 5.44 19.76
CA HIS A 243 -10.22 4.97 20.71
C HIS A 243 -9.23 6.06 21.14
N GLY A 244 -9.51 7.33 20.84
CA GLY A 244 -8.71 8.48 21.24
C GLY A 244 -7.46 8.75 20.41
N ASN A 245 -7.38 8.17 19.21
CA ASN A 245 -6.24 8.31 18.31
C ASN A 245 -6.67 9.14 17.07
N ALA A 246 -6.48 10.46 17.13
CA ALA A 246 -6.77 11.39 16.06
C ALA A 246 -5.52 11.71 15.24
N LEU A 247 -5.70 12.07 13.96
CA LEU A 247 -4.63 12.67 13.17
C LEU A 247 -4.27 14.04 13.78
N SER A 248 -2.97 14.33 13.83
CA SER A 248 -2.45 15.67 14.13
C SER A 248 -1.43 16.01 13.07
N ARG A 249 -1.63 17.13 12.40
CA ARG A 249 -0.74 17.64 11.36
C ARG A 249 -0.31 19.06 11.71
N GLU A 250 0.90 19.46 11.32
CA GLU A 250 1.30 20.85 11.31
C GLU A 250 0.55 21.59 10.19
N GLU A 251 -0.06 22.74 10.54
CA GLU A 251 -0.85 23.56 9.64
C GLU A 251 -0.02 24.10 8.46
N ASP A 252 -0.31 23.66 7.27
CA ASP A 252 0.14 24.30 6.03
C ASP A 252 -1.00 25.15 5.45
N GLN A 253 -1.06 26.43 5.84
CA GLN A 253 -2.15 27.37 5.55
C GLN A 253 -2.20 27.86 4.09
N THR A 254 -1.37 27.37 3.18
CA THR A 254 -1.23 27.92 1.81
C THR A 254 -1.83 27.05 0.71
N ARG A 255 -2.60 26.03 1.03
CA ARG A 255 -3.10 25.07 0.03
C ARG A 255 -4.30 25.62 -0.74
N GLN A 256 -4.18 25.69 -2.06
CA GLN A 256 -5.34 25.82 -2.94
C GLN A 256 -6.16 24.52 -2.88
N TYR A 257 -7.46 24.63 -2.67
CA TYR A 257 -8.40 23.52 -2.60
C TYR A 257 -9.69 23.84 -3.36
N ASP A 258 -10.38 22.79 -3.80
CA ASP A 258 -11.70 22.90 -4.39
C ASP A 258 -12.74 23.05 -3.26
N GLU A 259 -13.41 24.20 -3.22
CA GLU A 259 -14.38 24.54 -2.18
C GLU A 259 -15.58 23.58 -2.15
N ASN A 260 -16.03 23.10 -3.32
CA ASN A 260 -17.15 22.19 -3.40
C ASN A 260 -16.80 20.83 -2.77
N ILE A 261 -15.66 20.26 -3.15
CA ILE A 261 -15.18 19.00 -2.61
C ILE A 261 -14.87 19.13 -1.12
N PHE A 262 -14.28 20.25 -0.69
CA PHE A 262 -13.98 20.49 0.72
C PHE A 262 -15.27 20.60 1.56
N ASN A 263 -16.30 21.25 1.04
CA ASN A 263 -17.61 21.31 1.70
C ASN A 263 -18.24 19.92 1.85
N VAL A 264 -18.15 19.09 0.81
CA VAL A 264 -18.65 17.70 0.88
C VAL A 264 -17.85 16.90 1.91
N ALA A 265 -16.52 16.99 1.94
CA ALA A 265 -15.70 16.37 2.95
C ALA A 265 -16.07 16.82 4.38
N SER A 266 -16.32 18.13 4.56
CA SER A 266 -16.76 18.70 5.85
C SER A 266 -18.12 18.17 6.28
N GLN A 267 -19.07 18.03 5.36
CA GLN A 267 -20.37 17.43 5.66
C GLN A 267 -20.26 15.95 6.02
N MET A 268 -19.37 15.20 5.34
CA MET A 268 -19.10 13.81 5.69
C MET A 268 -18.55 13.70 7.12
N ILE A 269 -17.57 14.52 7.47
CA ILE A 269 -17.01 14.56 8.84
C ILE A 269 -18.10 14.90 9.85
N HIS A 270 -18.95 15.88 9.59
CA HIS A 270 -20.06 16.21 10.49
C HIS A 270 -21.02 15.02 10.72
N LYS A 271 -21.37 14.27 9.67
CA LYS A 271 -22.18 13.06 9.81
C LYS A 271 -21.47 11.98 10.62
N ILE A 272 -20.14 11.84 10.45
CA ILE A 272 -19.32 10.90 11.21
C ILE A 272 -19.29 11.31 12.69
N GLU A 273 -19.06 12.60 13.01
CA GLU A 273 -19.07 13.12 14.38
C GLU A 273 -20.40 12.82 15.09
N GLN A 274 -21.52 13.00 14.39
CA GLN A 274 -22.84 12.64 14.92
C GLN A 274 -22.96 11.15 15.20
N ARG A 275 -22.39 10.29 14.32
CA ARG A 275 -22.43 8.83 14.48
C ARG A 275 -21.60 8.36 15.67
N ILE A 276 -20.38 8.88 15.82
CA ILE A 276 -19.44 8.47 16.87
C ILE A 276 -19.61 9.26 18.17
N ALA A 277 -20.50 10.26 18.20
CA ALA A 277 -20.73 11.17 19.32
C ALA A 277 -19.43 11.85 19.83
N HIS A 278 -18.52 12.18 18.93
CA HIS A 278 -17.22 12.79 19.23
C HIS A 278 -16.82 13.80 18.16
N THR A 279 -16.21 14.92 18.60
CA THR A 279 -15.72 15.95 17.67
C THR A 279 -14.38 15.53 17.08
N LEU A 280 -14.21 15.70 15.79
CA LEU A 280 -12.99 15.34 15.07
C LEU A 280 -12.14 16.59 14.80
N PRO A 281 -10.81 16.47 14.78
CA PRO A 281 -9.94 17.58 14.37
C PRO A 281 -10.11 17.91 12.87
N ASP A 282 -9.82 19.16 12.50
CA ASP A 282 -9.91 19.65 11.12
C ASP A 282 -9.05 18.86 10.15
N ASP A 283 -7.97 18.24 10.62
CA ASP A 283 -7.12 17.34 9.84
C ASP A 283 -7.86 16.16 9.24
N GLU A 284 -8.93 15.69 9.89
CA GLU A 284 -9.75 14.59 9.36
C GLU A 284 -10.60 15.06 8.15
N VAL A 285 -10.99 16.33 8.09
CA VAL A 285 -11.63 16.91 6.90
C VAL A 285 -10.67 16.88 5.72
N TRP A 286 -9.42 17.32 5.95
CA TRP A 286 -8.36 17.28 4.94
C TRP A 286 -8.04 15.87 4.50
N PHE A 287 -8.06 14.91 5.39
CA PHE A 287 -7.86 13.49 5.10
C PHE A 287 -8.94 12.98 4.13
N ILE A 288 -10.21 13.20 4.42
CA ILE A 288 -11.33 12.81 3.53
C ILE A 288 -11.24 13.57 2.19
N TYR A 289 -11.01 14.88 2.22
CA TYR A 289 -10.84 15.70 1.03
C TYR A 289 -9.77 15.12 0.09
N GLN A 290 -8.61 14.74 0.62
CA GLN A 290 -7.53 14.17 -0.17
C GLN A 290 -7.89 12.82 -0.78
N TYR A 291 -8.63 11.98 -0.06
CA TYR A 291 -9.14 10.72 -0.59
C TYR A 291 -10.14 10.94 -1.72
N ILE A 292 -11.06 11.88 -1.58
CA ILE A 292 -12.03 12.23 -2.62
C ILE A 292 -11.31 12.70 -3.88
N ILE A 293 -10.38 13.66 -3.78
CA ILE A 293 -9.60 14.14 -4.91
C ILE A 293 -8.77 13.02 -5.55
N SER A 294 -8.15 12.17 -4.73
CA SER A 294 -7.32 11.07 -5.22
C SER A 294 -8.12 9.96 -5.91
N SER A 295 -9.41 9.85 -5.62
CA SER A 295 -10.33 8.87 -6.21
C SER A 295 -11.13 9.42 -7.38
N GLY A 296 -11.30 10.74 -7.46
CA GLY A 296 -12.25 11.41 -8.35
C GLY A 296 -11.74 11.68 -9.76
N VAL A 297 -10.60 11.14 -10.15
CA VAL A 297 -10.02 11.45 -11.48
C VAL A 297 -10.44 10.49 -12.58
N ALA A 298 -11.37 9.60 -12.35
CA ALA A 298 -12.12 8.99 -13.43
C ALA A 298 -13.30 9.90 -13.82
N ILE A 299 -13.03 11.15 -14.18
CA ILE A 299 -14.04 12.02 -14.78
C ILE A 299 -14.35 11.46 -16.16
N ASP A 300 -15.60 11.04 -16.27
CA ASP A 300 -16.25 10.60 -17.49
C ASP A 300 -15.89 11.52 -18.69
N GLY A 301 -15.49 10.94 -19.79
CA GLY A 301 -14.94 11.47 -21.05
C GLY A 301 -15.58 12.71 -21.68
N GLN A 302 -15.74 13.83 -21.00
CA GLN A 302 -16.17 15.10 -21.57
C GLN A 302 -15.24 16.29 -21.26
N LYS A 303 -14.45 16.59 -22.23
CA LYS A 303 -13.99 17.90 -22.78
C LYS A 303 -13.11 18.88 -21.99
N ASP A 304 -12.94 18.84 -20.68
CA ASP A 304 -12.12 19.85 -20.00
C ASP A 304 -11.08 19.29 -18.99
N VAL A 305 -10.85 17.97 -18.99
CA VAL A 305 -9.90 17.32 -18.07
C VAL A 305 -8.47 17.83 -18.28
N SER A 306 -8.07 18.16 -19.51
CA SER A 306 -6.71 18.63 -19.81
C SER A 306 -6.40 19.99 -19.16
N ILE A 307 -7.36 20.91 -19.13
CA ILE A 307 -7.15 22.28 -18.60
C ILE A 307 -7.09 22.24 -17.08
N ILE A 308 -7.98 21.51 -16.42
CA ILE A 308 -8.04 21.42 -14.95
C ILE A 308 -6.84 20.60 -14.42
N SER A 309 -6.44 19.52 -15.10
CA SER A 309 -5.28 18.73 -14.73
C SER A 309 -3.98 19.50 -14.84
N HIS A 310 -3.82 20.30 -15.90
CA HIS A 310 -2.63 21.13 -16.12
C HIS A 310 -2.52 22.29 -15.10
N MET A 311 -3.60 22.94 -14.75
CA MET A 311 -3.57 24.08 -13.82
C MET A 311 -3.29 23.67 -12.36
N GLN A 312 -3.63 22.45 -11.95
CA GLN A 312 -3.51 21.98 -10.58
C GLN A 312 -2.40 20.94 -10.34
N ALA A 313 -1.70 20.49 -11.37
CA ALA A 313 -0.63 19.50 -11.19
C ALA A 313 0.63 20.17 -10.60
N SER A 314 1.15 19.59 -9.52
CA SER A 314 2.44 20.02 -8.97
C SER A 314 3.57 19.81 -9.99
N ASN A 315 4.63 20.61 -9.89
CA ASN A 315 5.81 20.45 -10.73
C ASN A 315 6.43 19.03 -10.61
N GLU A 316 6.28 18.40 -9.45
CA GLU A 316 6.72 17.03 -9.19
C GLU A 316 5.92 16.00 -10.00
N ALA A 317 4.58 16.13 -10.00
CA ALA A 317 3.72 15.24 -10.78
C ALA A 317 4.04 15.32 -12.28
N ARG A 318 4.26 16.52 -12.79
CA ARG A 318 4.66 16.74 -14.18
C ARG A 318 6.02 16.11 -14.49
N LEU A 319 7.00 16.30 -13.61
CA LEU A 319 8.35 15.74 -13.78
C LEU A 319 8.33 14.21 -13.75
N ILE A 320 7.58 13.63 -12.82
CA ILE A 320 7.44 12.17 -12.72
C ILE A 320 6.75 11.61 -13.96
N THR A 321 5.66 12.25 -14.41
CA THR A 321 4.95 11.84 -15.64
C THR A 321 5.87 11.87 -16.85
N TRP A 322 6.63 12.95 -17.03
CA TRP A 322 7.63 13.06 -18.12
C TRP A 322 8.69 11.97 -18.04
N ARG A 323 9.23 11.71 -16.85
CA ARG A 323 10.22 10.64 -16.66
C ARG A 323 9.65 9.25 -16.98
N LEU A 324 8.42 8.99 -16.58
CA LEU A 324 7.75 7.72 -16.91
C LEU A 324 7.58 7.54 -18.41
N ILE A 325 7.15 8.58 -19.14
CA ILE A 325 7.02 8.54 -20.59
C ILE A 325 8.39 8.30 -21.25
N THR A 326 9.44 9.00 -20.80
CA THR A 326 10.79 8.81 -21.33
C THR A 326 11.27 7.38 -21.13
N VAL A 327 11.15 6.84 -19.91
CA VAL A 327 11.53 5.45 -19.62
C VAL A 327 10.70 4.45 -20.43
N PHE A 328 9.41 4.71 -20.60
CA PHE A 328 8.53 3.87 -21.41
C PHE A 328 8.93 3.91 -22.88
N SER A 329 9.20 5.09 -23.43
CA SER A 329 9.69 5.27 -24.80
C SER A 329 10.98 4.49 -25.05
N ASP A 330 11.93 4.57 -24.12
CA ASP A 330 13.21 3.83 -24.20
C ASP A 330 13.01 2.31 -24.15
N ILE A 331 12.02 1.85 -23.38
CA ILE A 331 11.74 0.42 -23.20
C ILE A 331 11.14 -0.20 -24.46
N VAL A 332 10.20 0.51 -25.10
CA VAL A 332 9.45 0.00 -26.26
C VAL A 332 10.07 0.43 -27.60
N ASP A 333 11.19 1.16 -27.57
CA ASP A 333 11.89 1.70 -28.74
C ASP A 333 10.95 2.53 -29.64
N CYS A 334 10.11 3.35 -29.00
CA CYS A 334 9.14 4.21 -29.67
C CYS A 334 9.03 5.54 -28.92
N ASP A 335 9.12 6.65 -29.63
CA ASP A 335 9.06 7.98 -29.02
C ASP A 335 7.60 8.41 -28.77
N PHE A 336 7.24 8.58 -27.49
CA PHE A 336 5.95 9.09 -27.03
C PHE A 336 6.05 10.49 -26.44
N SER A 337 7.16 11.21 -26.64
CA SER A 337 7.38 12.53 -26.02
C SER A 337 6.37 13.59 -26.47
N GLU A 338 5.76 13.44 -27.64
CA GLU A 338 4.75 14.36 -28.18
C GLU A 338 3.30 13.84 -28.01
N ASP A 339 3.10 12.68 -27.39
CA ASP A 339 1.76 12.15 -27.15
C ASP A 339 1.11 12.83 -25.93
N SER A 340 0.40 13.93 -26.20
CA SER A 340 -0.31 14.69 -25.17
C SER A 340 -1.41 13.88 -24.49
N ALA A 341 -2.07 12.94 -25.18
CA ALA A 341 -3.12 12.12 -24.61
C ALA A 341 -2.55 11.12 -23.59
N LEU A 342 -1.39 10.51 -23.91
CA LEU A 342 -0.66 9.66 -22.98
C LEU A 342 -0.16 10.47 -21.77
N TYR A 343 0.38 11.68 -22.00
CA TYR A 343 0.85 12.55 -20.93
C TYR A 343 -0.28 12.93 -19.98
N ASP A 344 -1.39 13.42 -20.51
CA ASP A 344 -2.56 13.84 -19.71
C ASP A 344 -3.17 12.65 -18.97
N GLY A 345 -3.31 11.50 -19.63
CA GLY A 345 -3.80 10.27 -19.04
C GLY A 345 -2.94 9.80 -17.86
N LEU A 346 -1.61 9.83 -18.01
CA LEU A 346 -0.69 9.47 -16.92
C LEU A 346 -0.69 10.51 -15.79
N LEU A 347 -0.69 11.80 -16.12
CA LEU A 347 -0.68 12.89 -15.14
C LEU A 347 -1.88 12.80 -14.19
N VAL A 348 -3.04 12.43 -14.74
CA VAL A 348 -4.29 12.18 -14.01
C VAL A 348 -4.13 11.10 -12.93
N HIS A 349 -3.34 10.07 -13.20
CA HIS A 349 -3.06 8.98 -12.23
C HIS A 349 -1.88 9.27 -11.30
N ILE A 350 -0.84 9.93 -11.80
CA ILE A 350 0.37 10.24 -11.04
C ILE A 350 0.10 11.24 -9.91
N LYS A 351 -0.69 12.28 -10.18
CA LYS A 351 -1.05 13.28 -9.16
C LYS A 351 -1.72 12.68 -7.92
N PRO A 352 -2.78 11.86 -8.05
CA PRO A 352 -3.37 11.16 -6.90
C PRO A 352 -2.41 10.20 -6.20
N LEU A 353 -1.53 9.55 -6.96
CA LEU A 353 -0.52 8.65 -6.40
C LEU A 353 0.46 9.40 -5.50
N ILE A 354 0.98 10.55 -5.95
CA ILE A 354 1.86 11.41 -5.15
C ILE A 354 1.14 11.92 -3.91
N ASN A 355 -0.10 12.40 -4.05
CA ASN A 355 -0.88 12.87 -2.91
C ASN A 355 -1.07 11.76 -1.87
N ARG A 356 -1.32 10.52 -2.28
CA ARG A 356 -1.39 9.36 -1.37
C ARG A 356 -0.05 9.09 -0.70
N CYS A 357 1.05 9.14 -1.44
CA CYS A 357 2.39 8.98 -0.86
C CYS A 357 2.67 10.08 0.17
N LEU A 358 2.33 11.35 -0.14
CA LEU A 358 2.52 12.48 0.76
C LEU A 358 1.60 12.41 2.00
N LEU A 359 0.41 11.82 1.89
CA LEU A 359 -0.46 11.57 3.06
C LEU A 359 0.25 10.71 4.12
N TYR A 360 1.16 9.85 3.72
CA TYR A 360 1.86 8.90 4.58
C TYR A 360 3.31 9.29 4.91
N THR A 361 3.88 10.29 4.22
CA THR A 361 5.30 10.68 4.38
C THR A 361 5.50 12.07 4.98
N SER A 362 4.44 12.84 5.25
CA SER A 362 4.55 14.22 5.74
C SER A 362 4.87 14.34 7.24
N ASP A 363 5.16 13.23 7.92
CA ASP A 363 5.59 13.18 9.32
C ASP A 363 7.07 12.74 9.46
N ALA A 364 7.91 12.91 8.45
CA ALA A 364 9.35 12.62 8.49
C ALA A 364 10.20 13.90 8.52
#